data_72b80b6cd615d3d4e372128b44eabeaa
#
_entry.id   72b80b6cd615d3d4e372128b44eabeaa
#
_cell.length_a   1.000
_cell.length_b   1.000
_cell.length_c   1.000
_cell.angle_alpha   90.00
_cell.angle_beta   90.00
_cell.angle_gamma   90.00
#
_symmetry.space_group_name_H-M   'P 1'
#
loop_
_entity.id
_entity.type
_entity.pdbx_description
1 polymer ?
#
loop_
_entity_poly.entity_id
_entity_poly.type
_entity_poly.pdbx_seq_one_letter_code
_entity_poly.pdbx_strand_id
1 'polypeptide(L)'
;MTDLDVVAARLNVAIQFHSGGEKGRWHPRSRTVSVRRDLGPVAYRCTLAHELGHARHHHIVGEDLPEWIVQRQEREADEWAAQLLISEDDYARSESVCPHPGAIARDLEVTVHLIEVWQRMYERIAS
;
A
#
# COMPACT_ATOMS: atom_id res chain seq x y z
N MET A 1 -1.99 -5.82 -14.74
CA MET A 1 -2.39 -5.15 -13.48
C MET A 1 -2.62 -6.20 -12.41
N THR A 2 -2.15 -5.93 -11.21
CA THR A 2 -2.28 -6.88 -10.10
C THR A 2 -3.74 -6.96 -9.63
N ASP A 3 -4.25 -8.18 -9.54
CA ASP A 3 -5.60 -8.42 -9.02
C ASP A 3 -5.52 -8.58 -7.49
N LEU A 4 -5.96 -7.55 -6.78
CA LEU A 4 -5.87 -7.51 -5.32
C LEU A 4 -6.84 -8.49 -4.64
N ASP A 5 -7.94 -8.87 -5.31
CA ASP A 5 -8.84 -9.88 -4.76
C ASP A 5 -8.14 -11.25 -4.72
N VAL A 6 -7.36 -11.56 -5.74
CA VAL A 6 -6.54 -12.79 -5.77
C VAL A 6 -5.48 -12.75 -4.68
N VAL A 7 -4.82 -11.62 -4.51
CA VAL A 7 -3.81 -11.44 -3.44
C VAL A 7 -4.45 -11.64 -2.07
N ALA A 8 -5.61 -11.02 -1.83
CA ALA A 8 -6.33 -11.18 -0.56
C ALA A 8 -6.69 -12.64 -0.30
N ALA A 9 -7.19 -13.34 -1.32
CA ALA A 9 -7.54 -14.75 -1.20
C ALA A 9 -6.31 -15.60 -0.82
N ARG A 10 -5.17 -15.35 -1.44
CA ARG A 10 -3.91 -16.05 -1.13
C ARG A 10 -3.42 -15.78 0.29
N LEU A 11 -3.70 -14.60 0.82
CA LEU A 11 -3.36 -14.23 2.19
C LEU A 11 -4.41 -14.69 3.20
N ASN A 12 -5.50 -15.30 2.74
CA ASN A 12 -6.64 -15.68 3.57
C ASN A 12 -7.24 -14.47 4.29
N VAL A 13 -7.52 -13.41 3.53
CA VAL A 13 -8.04 -12.14 4.03
C VAL A 13 -9.36 -11.84 3.35
N ALA A 14 -10.37 -11.47 4.14
CA ALA A 14 -11.64 -10.97 3.64
C ALA A 14 -11.56 -9.47 3.43
N ILE A 15 -12.22 -8.97 2.40
CA ILE A 15 -12.30 -7.53 2.12
C ILE A 15 -13.71 -7.05 2.44
N GLN A 16 -13.79 -5.99 3.22
CA GLN A 16 -15.05 -5.34 3.58
C GLN A 16 -14.95 -3.84 3.34
N PHE A 17 -16.06 -3.15 3.46
CA PHE A 17 -16.14 -1.70 3.28
C PHE A 17 -16.74 -1.04 4.51
N HIS A 18 -16.34 0.21 4.75
CA HIS A 18 -16.91 1.01 5.83
C HIS A 18 -17.12 2.45 5.37
N SER A 19 -17.89 3.21 6.15
CA SER A 19 -18.15 4.62 5.90
C SER A 19 -17.44 5.47 6.96
N GLY A 20 -16.83 6.58 6.53
CA GLY A 20 -16.13 7.49 7.43
C GLY A 20 -14.84 6.92 8.02
N GLY A 21 -14.14 7.73 8.78
CA GLY A 21 -12.91 7.32 9.48
C GLY A 21 -11.72 7.14 8.56
N GLU A 22 -10.79 6.28 8.94
CA GLU A 22 -9.59 6.00 8.16
C GLU A 22 -9.93 5.42 6.79
N LYS A 23 -9.06 5.65 5.82
CA LYS A 23 -9.23 5.11 4.47
C LYS A 23 -9.25 3.58 4.48
N GLY A 24 -8.42 2.97 5.31
CA GLY A 24 -8.34 1.52 5.43
C GLY A 24 -8.06 1.08 6.85
N ARG A 25 -8.45 -0.16 7.16
CA ARG A 25 -8.25 -0.77 8.48
C ARG A 25 -7.88 -2.23 8.32
N TRP A 26 -6.93 -2.68 9.14
CA TRP A 26 -6.59 -4.08 9.24
C TRP A 26 -7.10 -4.64 10.57
N HIS A 27 -7.85 -5.75 10.51
CA HIS A 27 -8.41 -6.44 11.67
C HIS A 27 -7.75 -7.82 11.80
N PRO A 28 -6.71 -7.95 12.64
CA PRO A 28 -5.94 -9.21 12.70
C PRO A 28 -6.75 -10.43 13.13
N ARG A 29 -7.62 -10.27 14.10
CA ARG A 29 -8.39 -11.40 14.67
C ARG A 29 -9.31 -12.04 13.63
N SER A 30 -10.00 -11.23 12.86
CA SER A 30 -10.93 -11.72 11.83
C SER A 30 -10.26 -11.88 10.47
N ARG A 31 -8.98 -11.51 10.34
CA ARG A 31 -8.25 -11.47 9.09
C ARG A 31 -9.05 -10.76 8.01
N THR A 32 -9.48 -9.54 8.35
CA THR A 32 -10.33 -8.73 7.49
C THR A 32 -9.67 -7.38 7.26
N VAL A 33 -9.68 -6.94 6.01
CA VAL A 33 -9.33 -5.57 5.62
C VAL A 33 -10.60 -4.83 5.29
N SER A 34 -10.76 -3.63 5.86
CA SER A 34 -11.90 -2.77 5.58
C SER A 34 -11.41 -1.51 4.86
N VAL A 35 -12.08 -1.13 3.77
CA VAL A 35 -11.71 0.04 2.97
C VAL A 35 -12.89 1.00 2.92
N ARG A 36 -12.61 2.30 3.04
CA ARG A 36 -13.66 3.31 3.03
C ARG A 36 -14.34 3.39 1.67
N ARG A 37 -15.68 3.49 1.66
CA ARG A 37 -16.51 3.37 0.44
C ARG A 37 -16.31 4.50 -0.57
N ASP A 38 -15.94 5.69 -0.10
CA ASP A 38 -15.93 6.90 -0.91
C ASP A 38 -14.62 7.16 -1.67
N LEU A 39 -13.69 6.21 -1.64
CA LEU A 39 -12.40 6.38 -2.31
C LEU A 39 -12.54 6.19 -3.82
N GLY A 40 -11.84 7.03 -4.59
CA GLY A 40 -11.70 6.82 -6.02
C GLY A 40 -10.83 5.59 -6.33
N PRO A 41 -10.76 5.16 -7.62
CA PRO A 41 -10.10 3.90 -7.97
C PRO A 41 -8.63 3.80 -7.57
N VAL A 42 -7.86 4.87 -7.76
CA VAL A 42 -6.43 4.87 -7.40
C VAL A 42 -6.26 4.81 -5.90
N ALA A 43 -6.97 5.66 -5.15
CA ALA A 43 -6.89 5.66 -3.69
C ALA A 43 -7.37 4.34 -3.10
N TYR A 44 -8.43 3.75 -3.65
CA TYR A 44 -8.93 2.43 -3.23
C TYR A 44 -7.85 1.36 -3.39
N ARG A 45 -7.25 1.30 -4.58
CA ARG A 45 -6.25 0.27 -4.88
C ARG A 45 -5.02 0.40 -3.99
N CYS A 46 -4.53 1.63 -3.81
CA CYS A 46 -3.34 1.86 -2.98
C CYS A 46 -3.63 1.61 -1.50
N THR A 47 -4.81 2.00 -1.03
CA THR A 47 -5.23 1.74 0.36
C THR A 47 -5.37 0.25 0.62
N LEU A 48 -6.05 -0.47 -0.28
CA LEU A 48 -6.22 -1.92 -0.14
C LEU A 48 -4.85 -2.62 -0.13
N ALA A 49 -3.95 -2.26 -1.03
CA ALA A 49 -2.61 -2.85 -1.06
C ALA A 49 -1.86 -2.61 0.25
N HIS A 50 -1.95 -1.41 0.81
CA HIS A 50 -1.33 -1.07 2.10
C HIS A 50 -1.88 -1.95 3.23
N GLU A 51 -3.21 -2.07 3.33
CA GLU A 51 -3.83 -2.89 4.37
C GLU A 51 -3.48 -4.38 4.19
N LEU A 52 -3.42 -4.86 2.95
CA LEU A 52 -2.96 -6.22 2.67
C LEU A 52 -1.49 -6.41 3.08
N GLY A 53 -0.69 -5.35 3.02
CA GLY A 53 0.68 -5.36 3.53
C GLY A 53 0.73 -5.62 5.03
N HIS A 54 -0.17 -5.02 5.81
CA HIS A 54 -0.31 -5.34 7.22
C HIS A 54 -0.65 -6.81 7.44
N ALA A 55 -1.56 -7.34 6.64
CA ALA A 55 -1.95 -8.75 6.71
C ALA A 55 -0.79 -9.69 6.39
N ARG A 56 -0.04 -9.38 5.33
CA ARG A 56 1.10 -10.18 4.85
C ARG A 56 2.18 -10.30 5.93
N HIS A 57 2.38 -9.26 6.71
CA HIS A 57 3.40 -9.22 7.76
C HIS A 57 2.85 -9.58 9.14
N HIS A 58 1.59 -9.99 9.23
CA HIS A 58 0.92 -10.33 10.50
C HIS A 58 1.05 -9.20 11.54
N HIS A 59 0.86 -7.96 11.09
CA HIS A 59 0.99 -6.81 11.97
C HIS A 59 -0.08 -6.80 13.05
N ILE A 60 0.29 -6.28 14.23
CA ILE A 60 -0.60 -6.21 15.37
C ILE A 60 -1.21 -4.82 15.49
N VAL A 61 -2.40 -4.76 16.10
CA VAL A 61 -3.14 -3.52 16.32
C VAL A 61 -3.46 -3.42 17.80
N GLY A 62 -3.28 -2.23 18.38
CA GLY A 62 -3.58 -2.00 19.79
C GLY A 62 -3.26 -0.58 20.18
N GLU A 63 -3.97 -0.06 21.20
CA GLU A 63 -3.79 1.31 21.67
C GLU A 63 -2.48 1.53 22.41
N ASP A 64 -1.93 0.45 23.00
CA ASP A 64 -0.73 0.52 23.83
C ASP A 64 0.56 0.18 23.09
N LEU A 65 0.52 0.10 21.75
CA LEU A 65 1.72 -0.19 20.98
C LEU A 65 2.70 0.99 21.03
N PRO A 66 3.99 0.74 21.28
CA PRO A 66 5.00 1.79 21.16
C PRO A 66 4.98 2.40 19.76
N GLU A 67 5.20 3.70 19.68
CA GLU A 67 5.15 4.41 18.40
C GLU A 67 6.14 3.84 17.37
N TRP A 68 7.33 3.44 17.82
CA TRP A 68 8.33 2.89 16.90
C TRP A 68 7.86 1.59 16.24
N ILE A 69 7.04 0.78 16.93
CA ILE A 69 6.44 -0.43 16.34
C ILE A 69 5.41 -0.03 15.29
N VAL A 70 4.54 0.94 15.62
CA VAL A 70 3.53 1.42 14.67
C VAL A 70 4.19 1.97 13.42
N GLN A 71 5.23 2.80 13.57
CA GLN A 71 5.94 3.38 12.43
C GLN A 71 6.62 2.32 11.58
N ARG A 72 7.22 1.30 12.21
CA ARG A 72 7.83 0.20 11.48
C ARG A 72 6.80 -0.60 10.68
N GLN A 73 5.66 -0.91 11.30
CA GLN A 73 4.59 -1.63 10.63
C GLN A 73 4.02 -0.85 9.45
N GLU A 74 3.82 0.47 9.62
CA GLU A 74 3.37 1.33 8.54
C GLU A 74 4.37 1.37 7.38
N ARG A 75 5.65 1.47 7.68
CA ARG A 75 6.69 1.45 6.65
C ARG A 75 6.71 0.12 5.90
N GLU A 76 6.63 -1.00 6.62
CA GLU A 76 6.63 -2.33 5.99
C GLU A 76 5.42 -2.51 5.08
N ALA A 77 4.25 -2.06 5.53
CA ALA A 77 3.03 -2.12 4.72
C ALA A 77 3.14 -1.26 3.46
N ASP A 78 3.65 -0.04 3.59
CA ASP A 78 3.86 0.87 2.46
C ASP A 78 4.84 0.27 1.45
N GLU A 79 5.97 -0.26 1.92
CA GLU A 79 7.00 -0.83 1.04
C GLU A 79 6.48 -2.05 0.30
N TRP A 80 5.73 -2.89 0.99
CA TRP A 80 5.12 -4.06 0.37
C TRP A 80 4.10 -3.64 -0.71
N ALA A 81 3.27 -2.64 -0.41
CA ALA A 81 2.28 -2.13 -1.36
C ALA A 81 2.96 -1.54 -2.60
N ALA A 82 4.04 -0.76 -2.40
CA ALA A 82 4.79 -0.18 -3.52
C ALA A 82 5.37 -1.27 -4.41
N GLN A 83 5.97 -2.30 -3.83
CA GLN A 83 6.52 -3.42 -4.61
C GLN A 83 5.45 -4.22 -5.34
N LEU A 84 4.27 -4.33 -4.74
CA LEU A 84 3.15 -5.05 -5.35
C LEU A 84 2.58 -4.32 -6.56
N LEU A 85 2.44 -2.99 -6.46
CA LEU A 85 1.74 -2.19 -7.45
C LEU A 85 2.64 -1.56 -8.51
N ILE A 86 3.94 -1.45 -8.25
CA ILE A 86 4.89 -0.77 -9.14
C ILE A 86 5.94 -1.78 -9.60
N SER A 87 6.11 -1.94 -10.91
CA SER A 87 7.20 -2.73 -11.45
C SER A 87 8.40 -1.84 -11.76
N GLU A 88 9.62 -2.39 -11.65
CA GLU A 88 10.84 -1.66 -11.97
C GLU A 88 10.84 -1.15 -13.42
N ASP A 89 10.39 -1.97 -14.34
CA ASP A 89 10.37 -1.61 -15.76
C ASP A 89 9.41 -0.46 -16.04
N ASP A 90 8.21 -0.53 -15.46
CA ASP A 90 7.21 0.53 -15.62
C ASP A 90 7.69 1.84 -15.00
N TYR A 91 8.30 1.77 -13.82
CA TYR A 91 8.84 2.95 -13.16
C TYR A 91 9.96 3.58 -13.98
N ALA A 92 10.92 2.78 -14.44
CA ALA A 92 12.05 3.28 -15.23
C ALA A 92 11.57 3.94 -16.52
N ARG A 93 10.60 3.33 -17.20
CA ARG A 93 10.04 3.88 -18.43
C ARG A 93 9.34 5.21 -18.16
N SER A 94 8.52 5.27 -17.14
CA SER A 94 7.79 6.49 -16.78
C SER A 94 8.74 7.62 -16.37
N GLU A 95 9.73 7.32 -15.54
CA GLU A 95 10.74 8.27 -15.08
C GLU A 95 11.55 8.84 -16.26
N SER A 96 11.85 8.02 -17.26
CA SER A 96 12.63 8.46 -18.43
C SER A 96 11.89 9.49 -19.28
N VAL A 97 10.56 9.46 -19.25
CA VAL A 97 9.72 10.43 -19.98
C VAL A 97 9.57 11.71 -19.17
N CYS A 98 9.27 11.62 -17.89
CA CYS A 98 9.13 12.76 -16.99
C CYS A 98 9.46 12.32 -15.56
N PRO A 99 10.56 12.82 -14.97
CA PRO A 99 11.00 12.37 -13.65
C PRO A 99 10.22 12.96 -12.47
N HIS A 100 9.21 13.77 -12.72
CA HIS A 100 8.41 14.38 -11.67
C HIS A 100 7.53 13.33 -10.99
N PRO A 101 7.56 13.21 -9.64
CA PRO A 101 6.79 12.17 -8.92
C PRO A 101 5.28 12.19 -9.24
N GLY A 102 4.68 13.37 -9.37
CA GLY A 102 3.27 13.49 -9.71
C GLY A 102 2.94 12.94 -11.08
N ALA A 103 3.83 13.12 -12.06
CA ALA A 103 3.65 12.59 -13.42
C ALA A 103 3.78 11.07 -13.44
N ILE A 104 4.76 10.53 -12.71
CA ILE A 104 4.95 9.09 -12.58
C ILE A 104 3.74 8.46 -11.90
N ALA A 105 3.25 9.07 -10.82
CA ALA A 105 2.08 8.57 -10.09
C ALA A 105 0.86 8.48 -11.02
N ARG A 106 0.63 9.52 -11.82
CA ARG A 106 -0.48 9.53 -12.77
C ARG A 106 -0.33 8.45 -13.84
N ASP A 107 0.86 8.30 -14.38
CA ASP A 107 1.14 7.31 -15.43
C ASP A 107 0.95 5.88 -14.91
N LEU A 108 1.42 5.59 -13.71
CA LEU A 108 1.35 4.25 -13.13
C LEU A 108 0.06 3.99 -12.35
N GLU A 109 -0.81 4.99 -12.25
CA GLU A 109 -2.09 4.90 -11.53
C GLU A 109 -1.92 4.49 -10.07
N VAL A 110 -0.97 5.15 -9.41
CA VAL A 110 -0.75 5.01 -7.96
C VAL A 110 -0.70 6.39 -7.33
N THR A 111 -0.68 6.45 -6.00
CA THR A 111 -0.58 7.72 -5.29
C THR A 111 0.85 8.26 -5.34
N VAL A 112 0.98 9.58 -5.21
CA VAL A 112 2.30 10.22 -5.09
C VAL A 112 3.04 9.65 -3.87
N HIS A 113 2.32 9.40 -2.78
CA HIS A 113 2.91 8.79 -1.59
C HIS A 113 3.61 7.47 -1.91
N LEU A 114 2.98 6.59 -2.70
CA LEU A 114 3.59 5.31 -3.07
C LEU A 114 4.82 5.49 -3.97
N ILE A 115 4.81 6.48 -4.85
CA ILE A 115 6.00 6.81 -5.64
C ILE A 115 7.14 7.25 -4.72
N GLU A 116 6.87 8.08 -3.72
CA GLU A 116 7.88 8.52 -2.77
C GLU A 116 8.43 7.36 -1.94
N VAL A 117 7.55 6.43 -1.54
CA VAL A 117 7.97 5.19 -0.85
C VAL A 117 8.93 4.40 -1.74
N TRP A 118 8.55 4.20 -3.00
CA TRP A 118 9.38 3.50 -3.98
C TRP A 118 10.76 4.15 -4.12
N GLN A 119 10.79 5.46 -4.27
CA GLN A 119 12.05 6.20 -4.42
C GLN A 119 12.95 6.02 -3.20
N ARG A 120 12.39 6.11 -1.99
CA ARG A 120 13.16 5.92 -0.76
C ARG A 120 13.74 4.52 -0.64
N MET A 121 12.99 3.50 -1.07
CA MET A 121 13.47 2.11 -1.08
C MET A 121 14.72 1.96 -1.95
N TYR A 122 14.68 2.54 -3.15
CA TYR A 122 15.79 2.44 -4.08
C TYR A 122 17.00 3.27 -3.65
N GLU A 123 16.79 4.40 -3.02
CA GLU A 123 17.89 5.19 -2.45
C GLU A 123 18.64 4.39 -1.37
N ARG A 124 17.92 3.67 -0.51
CA ARG A 124 18.56 2.83 0.51
C ARG A 124 19.37 1.71 -0.09
N ILE A 125 18.86 1.09 -1.14
CA ILE A 125 19.55 -0.01 -1.83
C ILE A 125 20.81 0.49 -2.55
N ALA A 126 20.75 1.70 -3.11
CA ALA A 126 21.84 2.29 -3.89
C ALA A 126 22.96 2.88 -3.03
N SER A 127 22.70 3.18 -1.76
CA SER A 127 23.67 3.84 -0.88
C SER A 127 24.59 2.90 -0.09
#